data_b830c2c439a00b97b97931e20177e273
#
_entry.id   b830c2c439a00b97b97931e20177e273
#
_cell.length_a   1.000
_cell.length_b   1.000
_cell.length_c   1.000
_cell.angle_alpha   90.00
_cell.angle_beta   90.00
_cell.angle_gamma   90.00
#
_symmetry.space_group_name_H-M   'P 1'
#
loop_
_entity.id
_entity.type
_entity.pdbx_description
1 polymer ?
#
loop_
_entity_poly.entity_id
_entity_poly.type
_entity_poly.pdbx_seq_one_letter_code
_entity_poly.pdbx_strand_id
1 'polypeptide(L)'
;MRTARILLVALALGGPAWAAAQAANQPEVLTGTAQVKNATGAVSGTLEVRLRRVTPEFDRKTVEAALKEGGYPRFLTAVRNAPEVGQLVLGGGAPFSIRYARERVDATGRQLVLVTDKPVYFVGGGRSDADITARKGFEVAVIELRLDGKGAGTGTMAAAARVRPDGDGGVLLDDFAEQLITVSNIARKPS
;
A
#
# COMPACT_ATOMS: atom_id res chain seq x y z
N MET A 1 -63.92 -19.60 -21.66
CA MET A 1 -62.50 -20.04 -21.76
C MET A 1 -61.61 -18.84 -21.49
N ARG A 2 -61.02 -18.77 -20.27
CA ARG A 2 -60.14 -17.65 -19.88
C ARG A 2 -58.71 -18.20 -19.83
N THR A 3 -57.86 -17.77 -20.75
CA THR A 3 -56.45 -18.10 -20.85
C THR A 3 -55.66 -17.16 -19.92
N ALA A 4 -55.11 -17.70 -18.84
CA ALA A 4 -54.17 -16.99 -17.94
C ALA A 4 -52.79 -16.96 -18.59
N ARG A 5 -52.27 -15.74 -18.81
CA ARG A 5 -50.86 -15.50 -19.20
C ARG A 5 -50.02 -15.40 -17.95
N ILE A 6 -49.13 -16.36 -17.73
CA ILE A 6 -48.11 -16.33 -16.69
C ILE A 6 -46.95 -15.50 -17.21
N LEU A 7 -46.67 -14.38 -16.56
CA LEU A 7 -45.49 -13.54 -16.81
C LEU A 7 -44.35 -14.08 -15.96
N LEU A 8 -43.34 -14.68 -16.61
CA LEU A 8 -42.10 -15.09 -15.95
C LEU A 8 -41.20 -13.85 -15.86
N VAL A 9 -41.06 -13.31 -14.64
CA VAL A 9 -40.06 -12.28 -14.32
C VAL A 9 -38.75 -13.01 -13.97
N ALA A 10 -37.79 -13.00 -14.90
CA ALA A 10 -36.44 -13.46 -14.63
C ALA A 10 -35.67 -12.35 -13.87
N LEU A 11 -35.46 -12.56 -12.56
CA LEU A 11 -34.59 -11.72 -11.75
C LEU A 11 -33.14 -12.08 -12.08
N ALA A 12 -32.48 -11.24 -12.87
CA ALA A 12 -31.04 -11.31 -13.09
C ALA A 12 -30.31 -10.66 -11.87
N LEU A 13 -30.00 -11.47 -10.86
CA LEU A 13 -29.07 -11.10 -9.80
C LEU A 13 -27.66 -11.58 -10.16
N GLY A 14 -26.99 -10.84 -11.01
CA GLY A 14 -25.58 -11.00 -11.34
C GLY A 14 -24.81 -9.74 -11.01
N GLY A 15 -24.42 -9.57 -9.77
CA GLY A 15 -23.68 -8.39 -9.32
C GLY A 15 -22.18 -8.46 -9.63
N PRO A 16 -21.44 -7.35 -9.49
CA PRO A 16 -20.13 -7.08 -10.13
C PRO A 16 -18.90 -7.57 -9.35
N ALA A 17 -18.94 -8.76 -8.74
CA ALA A 17 -17.80 -9.28 -7.98
C ALA A 17 -16.54 -9.54 -8.83
N TRP A 18 -16.69 -9.83 -10.11
CA TRP A 18 -15.56 -10.08 -11.02
C TRP A 18 -14.87 -8.82 -11.53
N ALA A 19 -15.58 -7.70 -11.59
CA ALA A 19 -15.00 -6.42 -12.02
C ALA A 19 -14.00 -5.87 -11.00
N ALA A 20 -14.23 -6.11 -9.70
CA ALA A 20 -13.31 -5.71 -8.63
C ALA A 20 -11.99 -6.50 -8.66
N ALA A 21 -12.05 -7.80 -8.98
CA ALA A 21 -10.86 -8.65 -9.08
C ALA A 21 -9.96 -8.29 -10.28
N GLN A 22 -10.53 -7.78 -11.36
CA GLN A 22 -9.76 -7.33 -12.52
C GLN A 22 -9.06 -5.98 -12.28
N ALA A 23 -9.67 -5.08 -11.51
CA ALA A 23 -9.06 -3.78 -11.17
C ALA A 23 -7.79 -3.94 -10.32
N ALA A 24 -7.76 -4.93 -9.43
CA ALA A 24 -6.63 -5.20 -8.54
C ALA A 24 -5.34 -5.67 -9.26
N ASN A 25 -5.43 -6.11 -10.50
CA ASN A 25 -4.30 -6.63 -11.28
C ASN A 25 -3.85 -5.73 -12.44
N GLN A 26 -4.43 -4.53 -12.57
CA GLN A 26 -3.99 -3.61 -13.61
C GLN A 26 -2.87 -2.70 -13.09
N PRO A 27 -1.82 -2.45 -13.90
CA PRO A 27 -0.80 -1.48 -13.56
C PRO A 27 -1.42 -0.09 -13.35
N GLU A 28 -0.99 0.58 -12.29
CA GLU A 28 -1.43 1.95 -12.02
C GLU A 28 -0.28 2.80 -11.50
N VAL A 29 -0.38 4.10 -11.72
CA VAL A 29 0.52 5.10 -11.17
C VAL A 29 -0.30 6.06 -10.31
N LEU A 30 0.05 6.13 -9.03
CA LEU A 30 -0.51 7.10 -8.09
C LEU A 30 0.55 8.18 -7.84
N THR A 31 0.14 9.43 -7.91
CA THR A 31 1.00 10.58 -7.57
C THR A 31 0.40 11.33 -6.40
N GLY A 32 1.24 11.95 -5.59
CA GLY A 32 0.80 12.73 -4.44
C GLY A 32 1.92 13.62 -3.90
N THR A 33 1.63 14.26 -2.78
CA THR A 33 2.58 15.08 -2.03
C THR A 33 2.86 14.42 -0.69
N ALA A 34 4.11 14.09 -0.43
CA ALA A 34 4.59 13.66 0.87
C ALA A 34 5.05 14.89 1.67
N GLN A 35 4.64 14.98 2.94
CA GLN A 35 4.98 16.09 3.82
C GLN A 35 5.36 15.59 5.21
N VAL A 36 6.45 16.11 5.73
CA VAL A 36 6.86 15.93 7.13
C VAL A 36 6.99 17.29 7.80
N LYS A 37 6.54 17.39 9.06
CA LYS A 37 6.74 18.57 9.89
C LYS A 37 7.91 18.29 10.84
N ASN A 38 8.88 19.17 10.85
CA ASN A 38 10.00 19.13 11.80
C ASN A 38 10.09 20.46 12.59
N ALA A 39 11.03 20.56 13.50
CA ALA A 39 11.22 21.75 14.33
C ALA A 39 11.52 23.04 13.54
N THR A 40 12.03 22.92 12.30
CA THR A 40 12.40 24.05 11.43
C THR A 40 11.32 24.38 10.41
N GLY A 41 10.23 23.61 10.34
CA GLY A 41 9.11 23.85 9.41
C GLY A 41 8.58 22.57 8.77
N ALA A 42 7.80 22.74 7.72
CA ALA A 42 7.29 21.63 6.92
C ALA A 42 8.15 21.43 5.67
N VAL A 43 8.57 20.20 5.43
CA VAL A 43 9.27 19.81 4.20
C VAL A 43 8.32 18.96 3.38
N SER A 44 8.19 19.25 2.09
CA SER A 44 7.34 18.50 1.18
C SER A 44 8.08 18.10 -0.08
N GLY A 45 7.63 17.02 -0.69
CA GLY A 45 8.15 16.52 -1.96
C GLY A 45 7.12 15.68 -2.67
N THR A 46 7.39 15.37 -3.93
CA THR A 46 6.52 14.48 -4.71
C THR A 46 6.65 13.04 -4.25
N LEU A 47 5.52 12.34 -4.27
CA LEU A 47 5.45 10.89 -4.10
C LEU A 47 4.85 10.31 -5.37
N GLU A 48 5.47 9.28 -5.91
CA GLU A 48 4.92 8.48 -7.01
C GLU A 48 4.99 6.99 -6.64
N VAL A 49 3.84 6.33 -6.68
CA VAL A 49 3.72 4.86 -6.52
C VAL A 49 3.40 4.28 -7.90
N ARG A 50 4.29 3.48 -8.42
CA ARG A 50 4.12 2.70 -9.66
C ARG A 50 3.77 1.28 -9.27
N LEU A 51 2.50 0.95 -9.17
CA LEU A 51 2.05 -0.38 -8.81
C LEU A 51 1.78 -1.18 -10.09
N ARG A 52 2.49 -2.30 -10.27
CA ARG A 52 2.27 -3.23 -11.41
C ARG A 52 1.11 -4.18 -11.12
N ARG A 53 0.95 -4.56 -9.86
CA ARG A 53 -0.12 -5.44 -9.37
C ARG A 53 -0.13 -5.42 -7.85
N VAL A 54 -1.20 -5.86 -7.22
CA VAL A 54 -1.19 -6.25 -5.81
C VAL A 54 -0.42 -7.56 -5.65
N THR A 55 0.06 -7.84 -4.45
CA THR A 55 0.77 -9.09 -4.16
C THR A 55 -0.16 -10.28 -4.41
N PRO A 56 0.22 -11.24 -5.26
CA PRO A 56 -0.57 -12.46 -5.49
C PRO A 56 -0.90 -13.18 -4.19
N GLU A 57 -2.03 -13.83 -4.13
CA GLU A 57 -2.55 -14.42 -2.89
C GLU A 57 -1.57 -15.40 -2.23
N PHE A 58 -0.88 -16.22 -3.01
CA PHE A 58 0.11 -17.15 -2.50
C PHE A 58 1.28 -16.43 -1.82
N ASP A 59 1.89 -15.45 -2.49
CA ASP A 59 3.01 -14.67 -1.96
C ASP A 59 2.58 -13.85 -0.75
N ARG A 60 1.36 -13.28 -0.80
CA ARG A 60 0.77 -12.52 0.29
C ARG A 60 0.60 -13.39 1.53
N LYS A 61 -0.01 -14.57 1.40
CA LYS A 61 -0.18 -15.52 2.52
C LYS A 61 1.16 -15.96 3.10
N THR A 62 2.17 -16.14 2.27
CA THR A 62 3.54 -16.48 2.72
C THR A 62 4.13 -15.38 3.61
N VAL A 63 4.04 -14.13 3.19
CA VAL A 63 4.54 -12.97 3.96
C VAL A 63 3.75 -12.79 5.25
N GLU A 64 2.42 -12.88 5.19
CA GLU A 64 1.52 -12.73 6.34
C GLU A 64 1.71 -13.85 7.37
N ALA A 65 1.86 -15.11 6.93
CA ALA A 65 2.15 -16.24 7.81
C ALA A 65 3.51 -16.09 8.49
N ALA A 66 4.54 -15.66 7.75
CA ALA A 66 5.86 -15.40 8.33
C ALA A 66 5.80 -14.35 9.45
N LEU A 67 4.98 -13.31 9.28
CA LEU A 67 4.76 -12.29 10.30
C LEU A 67 4.02 -12.85 11.52
N LYS A 68 2.95 -13.60 11.29
CA LYS A 68 2.10 -14.16 12.35
C LYS A 68 2.83 -15.20 13.20
N GLU A 69 3.58 -16.09 12.57
CA GLU A 69 4.20 -17.26 13.21
C GLU A 69 5.61 -16.98 13.73
N GLY A 70 6.34 -16.07 13.08
CA GLY A 70 7.74 -15.81 13.41
C GLY A 70 8.08 -14.35 13.69
N GLY A 71 7.05 -13.49 13.75
CA GLY A 71 7.21 -12.07 14.05
C GLY A 71 8.00 -11.30 12.98
N TYR A 72 8.44 -10.10 13.36
CA TYR A 72 9.11 -9.17 12.45
C TYR A 72 10.37 -9.74 11.75
N PRO A 73 11.25 -10.51 12.41
CA PRO A 73 12.45 -11.04 11.71
C PRO A 73 12.12 -11.99 10.56
N ARG A 74 11.14 -12.89 10.73
CA ARG A 74 10.69 -13.79 9.66
C ARG A 74 9.94 -13.04 8.56
N PHE A 75 9.13 -12.07 8.94
CA PHE A 75 8.48 -11.17 7.98
C PHE A 75 9.52 -10.47 7.10
N LEU A 76 10.57 -9.90 7.69
CA LEU A 76 11.62 -9.18 6.95
C LEU A 76 12.30 -10.08 5.91
N THR A 77 12.57 -11.33 6.27
CA THR A 77 13.11 -12.31 5.32
C THR A 77 12.11 -12.63 4.21
N ALA A 78 10.83 -12.85 4.56
CA ALA A 78 9.80 -13.18 3.59
C ALA A 78 9.53 -12.03 2.61
N VAL A 79 9.42 -10.78 3.10
CA VAL A 79 9.16 -9.62 2.24
C VAL A 79 10.33 -9.34 1.31
N ARG A 80 11.58 -9.52 1.75
CA ARG A 80 12.77 -9.33 0.92
C ARG A 80 12.88 -10.36 -0.20
N ASN A 81 12.42 -11.58 0.04
CA ASN A 81 12.40 -12.67 -0.93
C ASN A 81 11.17 -12.62 -1.85
N ALA A 82 10.14 -11.85 -1.51
CA ALA A 82 8.94 -11.72 -2.34
C ALA A 82 9.25 -11.02 -3.66
N PRO A 83 8.56 -11.36 -4.76
CA PRO A 83 8.68 -10.64 -6.02
C PRO A 83 8.34 -9.15 -5.87
N GLU A 84 9.03 -8.30 -6.62
CA GLU A 84 8.68 -6.88 -6.70
C GLU A 84 7.32 -6.72 -7.39
N VAL A 85 6.41 -6.00 -6.73
CA VAL A 85 5.06 -5.73 -7.25
C VAL A 85 4.87 -4.28 -7.69
N GLY A 86 5.82 -3.42 -7.36
CA GLY A 86 5.80 -2.00 -7.74
C GLY A 86 7.03 -1.25 -7.25
N GLN A 87 7.00 0.06 -7.43
CA GLN A 87 8.08 0.96 -7.04
C GLN A 87 7.51 2.22 -6.39
N LEU A 88 8.22 2.73 -5.38
CA LEU A 88 8.00 4.02 -4.76
C LEU A 88 9.10 4.97 -5.19
N VAL A 89 8.75 6.15 -5.64
CA VAL A 89 9.70 7.24 -5.97
C VAL A 89 9.36 8.46 -5.13
N LEU A 90 10.34 9.01 -4.45
CA LEU A 90 10.21 10.19 -3.60
C LEU A 90 11.10 11.31 -4.11
N GLY A 91 10.52 12.51 -4.29
CA GLY A 91 11.25 13.70 -4.72
C GLY A 91 11.98 13.57 -6.06
N GLY A 92 11.56 12.64 -6.92
CA GLY A 92 12.25 12.35 -8.19
C GLY A 92 13.56 11.57 -8.04
N GLY A 93 13.83 11.01 -6.86
CA GLY A 93 15.03 10.21 -6.59
C GLY A 93 14.99 8.78 -7.16
N ALA A 94 15.93 7.95 -6.71
CA ALA A 94 15.97 6.55 -7.09
C ALA A 94 14.73 5.79 -6.58
N PRO A 95 14.21 4.80 -7.33
CA PRO A 95 13.06 4.02 -6.92
C PRO A 95 13.39 3.06 -5.78
N PHE A 96 12.42 2.85 -4.89
CA PHE A 96 12.43 1.82 -3.87
C PHE A 96 11.49 0.70 -4.27
N SER A 97 11.92 -0.56 -4.17
CA SER A 97 11.09 -1.72 -4.51
C SER A 97 9.97 -1.93 -3.50
N ILE A 98 8.73 -2.00 -3.98
CA ILE A 98 7.57 -2.44 -3.21
C ILE A 98 7.48 -3.96 -3.39
N ARG A 99 7.56 -4.70 -2.27
CA ARG A 99 7.54 -6.16 -2.25
C ARG A 99 6.23 -6.74 -1.71
N TYR A 100 5.46 -5.93 -1.01
CA TYR A 100 4.14 -6.30 -0.53
C TYR A 100 3.17 -5.17 -0.82
N ALA A 101 2.03 -5.53 -1.41
CA ALA A 101 0.92 -4.64 -1.68
C ALA A 101 -0.39 -5.37 -1.40
N ARG A 102 -1.17 -4.88 -0.45
CA ARG A 102 -2.50 -5.39 -0.14
C ARG A 102 -3.53 -4.32 -0.39
N GLU A 103 -4.58 -4.69 -1.09
CA GLU A 103 -5.76 -3.86 -1.32
C GLU A 103 -6.93 -4.39 -0.51
N ARG A 104 -7.69 -3.48 0.06
CA ARG A 104 -9.03 -3.71 0.61
C ARG A 104 -9.98 -2.73 -0.03
N VAL A 105 -11.12 -3.21 -0.48
CA VAL A 105 -12.17 -2.39 -1.07
C VAL A 105 -13.38 -2.44 -0.15
N ASP A 106 -13.94 -1.28 0.17
CA ASP A 106 -15.17 -1.13 0.93
C ASP A 106 -16.13 -0.13 0.26
N ALA A 107 -17.24 0.20 0.90
CA ALA A 107 -18.24 1.12 0.37
C ALA A 107 -17.73 2.57 0.21
N THR A 108 -16.64 2.94 0.88
CA THR A 108 -16.06 4.29 0.86
C THR A 108 -14.94 4.46 -0.14
N GLY A 109 -14.43 3.33 -0.68
CA GLY A 109 -13.33 3.32 -1.62
C GLY A 109 -12.39 2.15 -1.42
N ARG A 110 -11.08 2.37 -1.54
CA ARG A 110 -10.07 1.34 -1.36
C ARG A 110 -8.93 1.80 -0.45
N GLN A 111 -8.43 0.88 0.33
CA GLN A 111 -7.23 1.03 1.13
C GLN A 111 -6.10 0.21 0.52
N LEU A 112 -4.93 0.82 0.35
CA LEU A 112 -3.70 0.15 -0.06
C LEU A 112 -2.70 0.18 1.09
N VAL A 113 -2.13 -0.97 1.42
CA VAL A 113 -0.99 -1.12 2.33
C VAL A 113 0.18 -1.60 1.50
N LEU A 114 1.25 -0.81 1.44
CA LEU A 114 2.45 -1.09 0.64
C LEU A 114 3.65 -1.19 1.57
N VAL A 115 4.52 -2.19 1.33
CA VAL A 115 5.76 -2.36 2.11
C VAL A 115 6.93 -2.51 1.17
N THR A 116 8.01 -1.79 1.46
CA THR A 116 9.28 -1.85 0.73
C THR A 116 10.21 -2.90 1.35
N ASP A 117 11.26 -3.29 0.65
CA ASP A 117 12.28 -4.24 1.14
C ASP A 117 13.37 -3.59 2.01
N LYS A 118 13.38 -2.27 2.09
CA LYS A 118 14.32 -1.46 2.88
C LYS A 118 13.65 -0.14 3.29
N PRO A 119 14.19 0.58 4.29
CA PRO A 119 13.74 1.91 4.63
C PRO A 119 13.88 2.86 3.44
N VAL A 120 13.06 3.91 3.41
CA VAL A 120 13.12 4.96 2.40
C VAL A 120 13.62 6.25 3.02
N TYR A 121 14.22 7.10 2.21
CA TYR A 121 14.57 8.45 2.66
C TYR A 121 13.67 9.45 1.99
N PHE A 122 13.26 10.42 2.75
CA PHE A 122 12.58 11.58 2.23
C PHE A 122 13.55 12.77 2.24
N VAL A 123 13.92 13.25 1.07
CA VAL A 123 14.85 14.38 0.90
C VAL A 123 14.23 15.62 1.55
N GLY A 124 14.85 16.09 2.60
CA GLY A 124 14.37 17.19 3.44
C GLY A 124 14.46 16.91 4.93
N GLY A 125 14.69 15.67 5.33
CA GLY A 125 14.92 15.25 6.72
C GLY A 125 16.35 15.46 7.22
N GLY A 126 17.27 15.92 6.36
CA GLY A 126 18.66 16.25 6.77
C GLY A 126 19.53 15.06 7.15
N ARG A 127 19.10 13.82 6.85
CA ARG A 127 19.85 12.58 7.18
C ARG A 127 20.41 11.91 5.95
N SER A 128 21.62 11.36 6.12
CA SER A 128 22.29 10.57 5.10
C SER A 128 21.76 9.14 5.04
N ASP A 129 21.98 8.47 3.91
CA ASP A 129 21.64 7.05 3.71
C ASP A 129 22.17 6.13 4.83
N ALA A 130 23.31 6.47 5.43
CA ALA A 130 23.94 5.71 6.49
C ALA A 130 23.17 5.75 7.82
N ASP A 131 22.47 6.86 8.10
CA ASP A 131 21.74 7.04 9.37
C ASP A 131 20.43 6.25 9.43
N ILE A 132 19.86 5.92 8.26
CA ILE A 132 18.56 5.25 8.16
C ILE A 132 18.72 3.72 8.13
N THR A 133 19.81 3.21 7.58
CA THR A 133 20.09 1.76 7.46
C THR A 133 20.40 1.07 8.81
N ALA A 134 20.63 1.82 9.86
CA ALA A 134 21.23 1.30 11.08
C ALA A 134 20.25 0.95 12.21
N ARG A 135 18.94 1.21 12.09
CA ARG A 135 18.02 0.92 13.19
C ARG A 135 17.42 -0.48 13.05
N LYS A 136 18.04 -1.44 13.76
CA LYS A 136 17.50 -2.79 13.92
C LYS A 136 16.05 -2.73 14.43
N GLY A 137 15.15 -3.41 13.71
CA GLY A 137 13.73 -3.42 14.02
C GLY A 137 12.89 -2.47 13.16
N PHE A 138 13.52 -1.63 12.31
CA PHE A 138 12.85 -0.64 11.45
C PHE A 138 13.40 -0.69 10.02
N GLU A 139 13.44 -1.90 9.44
CA GLU A 139 14.15 -2.15 8.19
C GLU A 139 13.29 -2.10 6.93
N VAL A 140 12.03 -1.69 7.03
CA VAL A 140 11.11 -1.49 5.88
C VAL A 140 10.46 -0.12 5.94
N ALA A 141 9.90 0.36 4.83
CA ALA A 141 8.93 1.44 4.87
C ALA A 141 7.51 0.87 4.70
N VAL A 142 6.54 1.51 5.33
CA VAL A 142 5.11 1.19 5.21
C VAL A 142 4.37 2.42 4.72
N ILE A 143 3.57 2.26 3.67
CA ILE A 143 2.73 3.29 3.11
C ILE A 143 1.28 2.81 3.18
N GLU A 144 0.42 3.60 3.80
CA GLU A 144 -1.01 3.35 3.87
C GLU A 144 -1.74 4.45 3.11
N LEU A 145 -2.46 4.09 2.05
CA LEU A 145 -3.22 5.02 1.21
C LEU A 145 -4.70 4.69 1.31
N ARG A 146 -5.52 5.73 1.39
CA ARG A 146 -6.98 5.66 1.31
C ARG A 146 -7.43 6.44 0.10
N LEU A 147 -8.07 5.76 -0.83
CA LEU A 147 -8.48 6.29 -2.13
C LEU A 147 -9.99 6.16 -2.27
N ASP A 148 -10.64 7.20 -2.76
CA ASP A 148 -12.04 7.15 -3.15
C ASP A 148 -12.26 6.34 -4.45
N GLY A 149 -13.51 6.24 -4.90
CA GLY A 149 -13.87 5.53 -6.12
C GLY A 149 -13.29 6.16 -7.41
N LYS A 150 -12.75 7.38 -7.34
CA LYS A 150 -12.08 8.07 -8.46
C LYS A 150 -10.56 7.92 -8.41
N GLY A 151 -10.02 7.31 -7.34
CA GLY A 151 -8.59 7.15 -7.13
C GLY A 151 -7.91 8.38 -6.52
N ALA A 152 -8.68 9.35 -6.03
CA ALA A 152 -8.17 10.48 -5.26
C ALA A 152 -8.14 10.12 -3.77
N GLY A 153 -7.21 10.71 -3.01
CA GLY A 153 -7.16 10.39 -1.59
C GLY A 153 -6.00 10.96 -0.81
N THR A 154 -5.77 10.34 0.34
CA THR A 154 -4.72 10.71 1.30
C THR A 154 -4.09 9.46 1.89
N GLY A 155 -3.04 9.63 2.68
CA GLY A 155 -2.42 8.52 3.37
C GLY A 155 -1.34 8.95 4.35
N THR A 156 -0.64 7.95 4.84
CA THR A 156 0.53 8.10 5.70
C THR A 156 1.67 7.21 5.21
N MET A 157 2.88 7.59 5.52
CA MET A 157 4.08 6.80 5.25
C MET A 157 4.99 6.82 6.48
N ALA A 158 5.39 5.65 6.93
CA ALA A 158 6.48 5.46 7.87
C ALA A 158 7.74 5.08 7.08
N ALA A 159 8.72 5.98 7.06
CA ALA A 159 9.92 5.82 6.24
C ALA A 159 10.84 4.67 6.71
N ALA A 160 10.86 4.42 8.01
CA ALA A 160 11.52 3.28 8.65
C ALA A 160 10.55 2.73 9.72
N ALA A 161 10.09 1.52 9.51
CA ALA A 161 8.95 0.96 10.24
C ALA A 161 9.20 -0.45 10.73
N ARG A 162 8.47 -0.81 11.79
CA ARG A 162 8.19 -2.17 12.24
C ARG A 162 6.72 -2.46 12.03
N VAL A 163 6.40 -3.70 11.73
CA VAL A 163 5.03 -4.14 11.46
C VAL A 163 4.59 -5.24 12.42
N ARG A 164 3.28 -5.38 12.57
CA ARG A 164 2.62 -6.47 13.29
C ARG A 164 1.47 -7.05 12.46
N PRO A 165 0.98 -8.25 12.77
CA PRO A 165 -0.22 -8.79 12.14
C PRO A 165 -1.44 -7.92 12.49
N ASP A 166 -2.35 -7.75 11.54
CA ASP A 166 -3.70 -7.25 11.84
C ASP A 166 -4.63 -8.42 12.21
N GLY A 167 -5.83 -8.09 12.71
CA GLY A 167 -6.84 -9.10 13.07
C GLY A 167 -7.31 -9.97 11.90
N ASP A 168 -7.21 -9.47 10.67
CA ASP A 168 -7.61 -10.17 9.44
C ASP A 168 -6.42 -10.82 8.72
N GLY A 169 -5.29 -10.96 9.41
CA GLY A 169 -4.08 -11.61 8.91
C GLY A 169 -3.22 -10.74 8.00
N GLY A 170 -3.49 -9.44 7.88
CA GLY A 170 -2.67 -8.51 7.08
C GLY A 170 -1.48 -7.95 7.84
N VAL A 171 -0.87 -6.94 7.24
CA VAL A 171 0.27 -6.20 7.79
C VAL A 171 -0.22 -4.84 8.25
N LEU A 172 0.05 -4.49 9.50
CA LEU A 172 -0.18 -3.17 10.07
C LEU A 172 1.12 -2.54 10.55
N LEU A 173 1.19 -1.23 10.47
CA LEU A 173 2.23 -0.45 11.13
C LEU A 173 2.15 -0.67 12.65
N ASP A 174 3.26 -1.11 13.25
CA ASP A 174 3.38 -1.30 14.71
C ASP A 174 4.08 -0.10 15.35
N ASP A 175 5.23 0.28 14.79
CA ASP A 175 6.08 1.34 15.30
C ASP A 175 6.92 1.93 14.16
N PHE A 176 7.49 3.11 14.37
CA PHE A 176 8.31 3.80 13.38
C PHE A 176 9.46 4.57 14.05
N ALA A 177 10.59 4.61 13.34
CA ALA A 177 11.83 5.20 13.90
C ALA A 177 11.84 6.74 13.92
N GLU A 178 10.97 7.37 13.14
CA GLU A 178 10.92 8.81 12.90
C GLU A 178 9.47 9.31 12.88
N GLN A 179 9.24 10.52 12.40
CA GLN A 179 7.88 11.05 12.24
C GLN A 179 7.14 10.38 11.08
N LEU A 180 5.83 10.24 11.23
CA LEU A 180 4.97 9.87 10.13
C LEU A 180 4.94 10.99 9.08
N ILE A 181 5.08 10.59 7.84
CA ILE A 181 4.96 11.45 6.68
C ILE A 181 3.51 11.44 6.25
N THR A 182 2.88 12.61 6.18
CA THR A 182 1.54 12.75 5.63
C THR A 182 1.61 12.71 4.11
N VAL A 183 0.74 11.92 3.48
CA VAL A 183 0.57 11.86 2.03
C VAL A 183 -0.78 12.47 1.67
N SER A 184 -0.76 13.49 0.82
CA SER A 184 -1.95 14.24 0.40
C SER A 184 -2.01 14.38 -1.12
N ASN A 185 -3.16 14.87 -1.62
CA ASN A 185 -3.36 15.12 -3.05
C ASN A 185 -3.04 13.88 -3.92
N ILE A 186 -3.38 12.68 -3.40
CA ILE A 186 -3.18 11.48 -4.19
C ILE A 186 -4.17 11.50 -5.35
N ALA A 187 -3.66 11.18 -6.53
CA ALA A 187 -4.45 11.02 -7.73
C ALA A 187 -3.87 9.89 -8.60
N ARG A 188 -4.75 9.16 -9.28
CA ARG A 188 -4.35 8.21 -10.30
C ARG A 188 -3.92 8.98 -11.55
N LYS A 189 -2.72 8.70 -12.04
CA LYS A 189 -2.25 9.25 -13.31
C LYS A 189 -3.00 8.56 -14.47
N PRO A 190 -3.57 9.28 -15.43
CA PRO A 190 -4.14 8.69 -16.63
C PRO A 190 -3.10 7.81 -17.34
N SER A 191 -3.56 6.63 -17.80
CA SER A 191 -2.77 5.70 -18.64
C SER A 191 -2.60 6.26 -20.02
#